data_b43f01ac5e1a2aaf5eba696b442cf739
#
_entry.id   b43f01ac5e1a2aaf5eba696b442cf739
#
_cell.length_a   1.000
_cell.length_b   1.000
_cell.length_c   1.000
_cell.angle_alpha   90.00
_cell.angle_beta   90.00
_cell.angle_gamma   90.00
#
_symmetry.space_group_name_H-M   'P 1'
#
loop_
_entity.id
_entity.type
_entity.pdbx_description
1 polymer ?
#
loop_
_entity_poly.entity_id
_entity_poly.type
_entity_poly.pdbx_seq_one_letter_code
_entity_poly.pdbx_strand_id
1 'polypeptide(L)'
;MNADDLAITVAINITDLSKTYPGATCPALDKVSAVFEARKIHSIIGLSGAGKSTLMRCLNLLERPDSGHLTILDKDVSMLSCLEQRHLLCQVGTIFQSVNLLARLTALGNVMLPQQWLGVPAKTACLRAKELLAQVGLTGFEDRYPAQLSGGQRQRVAIARALANEAKILLCDEFTSALDPQTSLDILALLKNLNRDLGVTIILITHDMTVVREISDFVYVMEHGSFVEQGELEQILLHPQHPMTKKLLASLFEKELPNHIKDSLSETPVVGDVLIRLLFSGKSSQEPVIADLIKAHGIDLSILAGNMDHLRQSVFGTLVLSAPYDLGSLEKMMTHFHKHGVVAEILGYLPKGESA
;
A
#
# COMPACT_ATOMS: atom_id res chain seq x y z
N MET A 1 24.16 -10.86 14.91
CA MET A 1 23.57 -11.31 13.64
C MET A 1 23.89 -12.80 13.54
N ASN A 2 22.87 -13.66 13.76
CA ASN A 2 23.03 -15.11 13.65
C ASN A 2 23.15 -15.50 12.17
N ALA A 3 23.89 -16.56 11.86
CA ALA A 3 24.14 -17.04 10.48
C ALA A 3 22.84 -17.41 9.72
N ASP A 4 21.72 -17.64 10.43
CA ASP A 4 20.39 -17.95 9.88
C ASP A 4 19.68 -16.74 9.25
N ASP A 5 20.14 -15.51 9.49
CA ASP A 5 19.47 -14.28 8.98
C ASP A 5 19.84 -13.90 7.55
N LEU A 6 20.81 -14.58 6.95
CA LEU A 6 21.35 -14.20 5.62
C LEU A 6 20.70 -14.93 4.44
N ALA A 7 19.81 -15.89 4.66
CA ALA A 7 19.35 -16.82 3.63
C ALA A 7 17.88 -16.66 3.17
N ILE A 8 16.99 -15.99 3.93
CA ILE A 8 15.57 -15.87 3.54
C ILE A 8 15.43 -14.71 2.56
N THR A 9 15.37 -15.00 1.27
CA THR A 9 15.08 -14.02 0.21
C THR A 9 13.57 -13.85 -0.02
N VAL A 10 12.77 -14.89 0.30
CA VAL A 10 11.31 -14.93 0.14
C VAL A 10 10.66 -15.13 1.50
N ALA A 11 9.82 -14.18 1.93
CA ALA A 11 9.11 -14.30 3.19
C ALA A 11 7.87 -15.20 3.07
N ILE A 12 7.11 -15.05 1.98
CA ILE A 12 5.93 -15.86 1.67
C ILE A 12 5.92 -16.18 0.18
N ASN A 13 5.65 -17.43 -0.16
CA ASN A 13 5.39 -17.88 -1.52
C ASN A 13 4.03 -18.56 -1.60
N ILE A 14 3.22 -18.14 -2.56
CA ILE A 14 1.88 -18.65 -2.83
C ILE A 14 1.85 -19.18 -4.26
N THR A 15 1.33 -20.40 -4.44
CA THR A 15 1.18 -21.01 -5.76
C THR A 15 -0.23 -21.58 -5.89
N ASP A 16 -1.00 -21.05 -6.84
CA ASP A 16 -2.37 -21.49 -7.21
C ASP A 16 -3.34 -21.65 -6.03
N LEU A 17 -3.24 -20.75 -5.05
CA LEU A 17 -4.04 -20.80 -3.82
C LEU A 17 -5.50 -20.50 -4.14
N SER A 18 -6.41 -21.43 -3.79
CA SER A 18 -7.84 -21.26 -4.00
C SER A 18 -8.64 -21.49 -2.73
N LYS A 19 -9.74 -20.72 -2.59
CA LYS A 19 -10.65 -20.81 -1.45
C LYS A 19 -12.08 -20.50 -1.86
N THR A 20 -13.01 -21.42 -1.57
CA THR A 20 -14.44 -21.21 -1.77
C THR A 20 -15.16 -21.41 -0.44
N TYR A 21 -16.01 -20.48 -0.05
CA TYR A 21 -16.80 -20.62 1.17
C TYR A 21 -18.08 -21.46 0.90
N PRO A 22 -18.57 -22.23 1.88
CA PRO A 22 -19.80 -22.98 1.74
C PRO A 22 -20.97 -22.08 1.32
N GLY A 23 -21.68 -22.49 0.25
CA GLY A 23 -22.81 -21.74 -0.30
C GLY A 23 -22.45 -20.57 -1.23
N ALA A 24 -21.18 -20.27 -1.44
CA ALA A 24 -20.76 -19.29 -2.43
C ALA A 24 -20.78 -19.87 -3.84
N THR A 25 -21.22 -19.08 -4.82
CA THR A 25 -21.23 -19.44 -6.25
C THR A 25 -19.89 -19.22 -6.94
N CYS A 26 -19.05 -18.35 -6.37
CA CYS A 26 -17.73 -18.02 -6.90
C CYS A 26 -16.67 -18.22 -5.81
N PRO A 27 -15.43 -18.59 -6.16
CA PRO A 27 -14.34 -18.69 -5.21
C PRO A 27 -13.97 -17.28 -4.66
N ALA A 28 -13.65 -17.22 -3.39
CA ALA A 28 -13.12 -16.00 -2.75
C ALA A 28 -11.63 -15.78 -3.10
N LEU A 29 -10.90 -16.88 -3.37
CA LEU A 29 -9.57 -16.90 -3.97
C LEU A 29 -9.60 -17.90 -5.12
N ASP A 30 -9.11 -17.49 -6.29
CA ASP A 30 -9.04 -18.30 -7.49
C ASP A 30 -7.61 -18.32 -8.04
N LYS A 31 -6.88 -19.41 -7.76
CA LYS A 31 -5.51 -19.68 -8.22
C LYS A 31 -4.56 -18.48 -8.01
N VAL A 32 -4.61 -17.91 -6.82
CA VAL A 32 -3.73 -16.79 -6.45
C VAL A 32 -2.29 -17.27 -6.37
N SER A 33 -1.39 -16.60 -7.10
CA SER A 33 0.06 -16.86 -7.05
C SER A 33 0.83 -15.56 -6.83
N ALA A 34 1.75 -15.56 -5.85
CA ALA A 34 2.53 -14.38 -5.48
C ALA A 34 3.81 -14.76 -4.72
N VAL A 35 4.83 -13.94 -4.85
CA VAL A 35 6.07 -14.05 -4.10
C VAL A 35 6.31 -12.77 -3.31
N PHE A 36 6.25 -12.84 -1.98
CA PHE A 36 6.56 -11.71 -1.10
C PHE A 36 8.01 -11.79 -0.66
N GLU A 37 8.82 -10.90 -1.22
CA GLU A 37 10.25 -10.83 -0.88
C GLU A 37 10.44 -10.38 0.57
N ALA A 38 11.44 -10.97 1.23
CA ALA A 38 11.77 -10.62 2.61
C ALA A 38 12.29 -9.17 2.72
N ARG A 39 12.01 -8.55 3.88
CA ARG A 39 12.46 -7.19 4.23
C ARG A 39 11.91 -6.07 3.36
N LYS A 40 10.92 -6.36 2.51
CA LYS A 40 10.19 -5.38 1.70
C LYS A 40 8.81 -5.10 2.29
N ILE A 41 8.21 -4.00 1.83
CA ILE A 41 6.84 -3.62 2.14
C ILE A 41 5.98 -3.89 0.91
N HIS A 42 5.06 -4.83 1.04
CA HIS A 42 4.15 -5.26 -0.02
C HIS A 42 2.75 -4.75 0.27
N SER A 43 2.07 -4.21 -0.73
CA SER A 43 0.67 -3.81 -0.62
C SER A 43 -0.23 -4.66 -1.50
N ILE A 44 -1.34 -5.12 -0.93
CA ILE A 44 -2.41 -5.80 -1.64
C ILE A 44 -3.59 -4.83 -1.71
N ILE A 45 -3.95 -4.42 -2.92
CA ILE A 45 -5.01 -3.45 -3.19
C ILE A 45 -6.14 -4.07 -4.00
N GLY A 46 -7.30 -3.46 -3.97
CA GLY A 46 -8.47 -3.90 -4.73
C GLY A 46 -9.76 -3.40 -4.10
N LEU A 47 -10.87 -3.49 -4.82
CA LEU A 47 -12.17 -3.09 -4.31
C LEU A 47 -12.66 -4.00 -3.17
N SER A 48 -13.70 -3.58 -2.46
CA SER A 48 -14.38 -4.43 -1.47
C SER A 48 -14.87 -5.71 -2.14
N GLY A 49 -14.70 -6.86 -1.47
CA GLY A 49 -15.08 -8.16 -2.03
C GLY A 49 -14.05 -8.78 -3.00
N ALA A 50 -12.91 -8.14 -3.29
CA ALA A 50 -11.89 -8.69 -4.19
C ALA A 50 -11.18 -9.95 -3.67
N GLY A 51 -11.36 -10.35 -2.40
CA GLY A 51 -10.72 -11.52 -1.80
C GLY A 51 -9.58 -11.22 -0.82
N LYS A 52 -9.21 -9.94 -0.64
CA LYS A 52 -8.06 -9.51 0.19
C LYS A 52 -8.09 -10.05 1.62
N SER A 53 -9.23 -9.90 2.32
CA SER A 53 -9.36 -10.39 3.71
C SER A 53 -9.34 -11.92 3.80
N THR A 54 -9.82 -12.64 2.77
CA THR A 54 -9.70 -14.09 2.69
C THR A 54 -8.23 -14.50 2.53
N LEU A 55 -7.49 -13.83 1.65
CA LEU A 55 -6.05 -14.06 1.49
C LEU A 55 -5.31 -13.81 2.81
N MET A 56 -5.59 -12.69 3.49
CA MET A 56 -4.99 -12.39 4.81
C MET A 56 -5.28 -13.49 5.84
N ARG A 57 -6.51 -14.03 5.87
CA ARG A 57 -6.87 -15.13 6.76
C ARG A 57 -6.12 -16.42 6.43
N CYS A 58 -5.83 -16.68 5.16
CA CYS A 58 -4.98 -17.80 4.76
C CYS A 58 -3.53 -17.58 5.20
N LEU A 59 -2.97 -16.36 5.05
CA LEU A 59 -1.61 -16.03 5.44
C LEU A 59 -1.37 -16.11 6.96
N ASN A 60 -2.38 -15.79 7.76
CA ASN A 60 -2.29 -15.93 9.22
C ASN A 60 -2.87 -17.28 9.74
N LEU A 61 -3.09 -18.24 8.83
CA LEU A 61 -3.56 -19.60 9.10
C LEU A 61 -4.90 -19.68 9.85
N LEU A 62 -5.72 -18.62 9.79
CA LEU A 62 -7.09 -18.62 10.33
C LEU A 62 -8.06 -19.35 9.40
N GLU A 63 -7.75 -19.38 8.10
CA GLU A 63 -8.49 -20.11 7.09
C GLU A 63 -7.55 -21.06 6.34
N ARG A 64 -8.01 -22.29 6.08
CA ARG A 64 -7.27 -23.22 5.23
C ARG A 64 -7.70 -23.04 3.78
N PRO A 65 -6.76 -22.90 2.84
CA PRO A 65 -7.09 -22.95 1.42
C PRO A 65 -7.65 -24.32 1.05
N ASP A 66 -8.46 -24.39 0.00
CA ASP A 66 -9.03 -25.65 -0.50
C ASP A 66 -8.03 -26.36 -1.44
N SER A 67 -7.17 -25.59 -2.11
CA SER A 67 -6.09 -26.09 -2.97
C SER A 67 -4.96 -25.07 -3.11
N GLY A 68 -3.84 -25.52 -3.73
CA GLY A 68 -2.63 -24.71 -3.90
C GLY A 68 -1.63 -24.90 -2.77
N HIS A 69 -0.52 -24.17 -2.85
CA HIS A 69 0.59 -24.27 -1.89
C HIS A 69 0.87 -22.91 -1.25
N LEU A 70 1.11 -22.92 0.06
CA LEU A 70 1.51 -21.75 0.84
C LEU A 70 2.78 -22.09 1.62
N THR A 71 3.85 -21.36 1.31
CA THR A 71 5.13 -21.45 2.03
C THR A 71 5.36 -20.15 2.79
N ILE A 72 5.64 -20.20 4.08
CA ILE A 72 5.95 -19.05 4.94
C ILE A 72 7.29 -19.30 5.61
N LEU A 73 8.25 -18.38 5.45
CA LEU A 73 9.62 -18.51 6.01
C LEU A 73 10.23 -19.88 5.67
N ASP A 74 10.21 -20.26 4.40
CA ASP A 74 10.69 -21.52 3.85
C ASP A 74 10.01 -22.80 4.38
N LYS A 75 8.87 -22.66 5.09
CA LYS A 75 8.10 -23.80 5.59
C LYS A 75 6.79 -23.97 4.82
N ASP A 76 6.61 -25.14 4.20
CA ASP A 76 5.32 -25.49 3.58
C ASP A 76 4.27 -25.71 4.68
N VAL A 77 3.25 -24.85 4.70
CA VAL A 77 2.21 -24.83 5.72
C VAL A 77 1.40 -26.14 5.75
N SER A 78 1.24 -26.78 4.59
CA SER A 78 0.45 -28.02 4.45
C SER A 78 1.11 -29.23 5.14
N MET A 79 2.44 -29.19 5.29
CA MET A 79 3.24 -30.25 5.89
C MET A 79 3.42 -30.09 7.43
N LEU A 80 3.03 -28.92 7.97
CA LEU A 80 3.26 -28.61 9.37
C LEU A 80 2.18 -29.21 10.29
N SER A 81 2.60 -29.81 11.39
CA SER A 81 1.73 -30.15 12.50
C SER A 81 1.12 -28.89 13.15
N CYS A 82 0.05 -29.04 13.90
CA CYS A 82 -0.57 -27.92 14.64
C CYS A 82 0.40 -27.18 15.57
N LEU A 83 1.37 -27.89 16.14
CA LEU A 83 2.37 -27.29 17.02
C LEU A 83 3.37 -26.45 16.20
N GLU A 84 3.86 -26.98 15.09
CA GLU A 84 4.77 -26.26 14.19
C GLU A 84 4.10 -25.03 13.56
N GLN A 85 2.82 -25.12 13.21
CA GLN A 85 2.03 -23.96 12.74
C GLN A 85 1.97 -22.85 13.81
N ARG A 86 1.75 -23.21 15.09
CA ARG A 86 1.77 -22.24 16.20
C ARG A 86 3.14 -21.58 16.35
N HIS A 87 4.22 -22.35 16.26
CA HIS A 87 5.58 -21.82 16.29
C HIS A 87 5.87 -20.88 15.11
N LEU A 88 5.37 -21.23 13.91
CA LEU A 88 5.48 -20.36 12.74
C LEU A 88 4.72 -19.05 12.94
N LEU A 89 3.48 -19.12 13.45
CA LEU A 89 2.66 -17.92 13.73
C LEU A 89 3.26 -16.99 14.79
N CYS A 90 4.13 -17.47 15.67
CA CYS A 90 4.86 -16.58 16.58
C CYS A 90 5.78 -15.61 15.83
N GLN A 91 6.23 -15.97 14.61
CA GLN A 91 7.07 -15.14 13.76
C GLN A 91 6.25 -14.29 12.76
N VAL A 92 4.91 -14.37 12.81
CA VAL A 92 3.98 -13.60 11.98
C VAL A 92 3.12 -12.74 12.90
N GLY A 93 3.44 -11.46 12.99
CA GLY A 93 2.63 -10.49 13.71
C GLY A 93 1.43 -10.06 12.87
N THR A 94 0.27 -9.87 13.50
CA THR A 94 -0.93 -9.40 12.79
C THR A 94 -1.50 -8.16 13.47
N ILE A 95 -1.80 -7.14 12.66
CA ILE A 95 -2.49 -5.92 13.06
C ILE A 95 -3.82 -5.89 12.32
N PHE A 96 -4.91 -5.97 13.06
CA PHE A 96 -6.27 -5.95 12.53
C PHE A 96 -6.81 -4.53 12.42
N GLN A 97 -7.78 -4.32 11.56
CA GLN A 97 -8.50 -3.05 11.37
C GLN A 97 -9.01 -2.48 12.72
N SER A 98 -9.57 -3.30 13.58
CA SER A 98 -10.14 -2.91 14.88
C SER A 98 -9.14 -2.90 16.04
N VAL A 99 -7.83 -2.94 15.78
CA VAL A 99 -6.72 -2.91 16.76
C VAL A 99 -6.75 -4.07 17.78
N ASN A 100 -7.91 -4.48 18.27
CA ASN A 100 -8.18 -5.63 19.16
C ASN A 100 -7.27 -5.69 20.39
N LEU A 101 -7.05 -4.54 21.08
CA LEU A 101 -6.38 -4.52 22.38
C LEU A 101 -7.30 -5.07 23.47
N LEU A 102 -6.71 -5.80 24.40
CA LEU A 102 -7.43 -6.27 25.56
C LEU A 102 -7.68 -5.11 26.53
N ALA A 103 -8.94 -4.72 26.67
CA ALA A 103 -9.36 -3.53 27.42
C ALA A 103 -8.99 -3.58 28.90
N ARG A 104 -8.83 -4.78 29.49
CA ARG A 104 -8.49 -5.01 30.90
C ARG A 104 -6.98 -5.05 31.17
N LEU A 105 -6.15 -4.95 30.13
CA LEU A 105 -4.71 -4.89 30.23
C LEU A 105 -4.21 -3.49 29.90
N THR A 106 -3.14 -3.06 30.57
CA THR A 106 -2.43 -1.83 30.23
C THR A 106 -1.74 -1.94 28.86
N ALA A 107 -1.15 -0.88 28.35
CA ALA A 107 -0.32 -0.92 27.14
C ALA A 107 0.81 -1.96 27.31
N LEU A 108 1.52 -1.92 28.42
CA LEU A 108 2.56 -2.90 28.74
C LEU A 108 2.02 -4.32 28.79
N GLY A 109 0.89 -4.54 29.47
CA GLY A 109 0.25 -5.85 29.55
C GLY A 109 -0.16 -6.42 28.21
N ASN A 110 -0.68 -5.58 27.30
CA ASN A 110 -1.01 -5.98 25.93
C ASN A 110 0.22 -6.44 25.14
N VAL A 111 1.35 -5.74 25.29
CA VAL A 111 2.59 -6.07 24.56
C VAL A 111 3.29 -7.29 25.16
N MET A 112 3.20 -7.50 26.48
CA MET A 112 3.77 -8.69 27.17
C MET A 112 3.04 -9.99 26.81
N LEU A 113 1.75 -9.92 26.53
CA LEU A 113 0.86 -11.08 26.45
C LEU A 113 1.32 -12.18 25.47
N PRO A 114 1.76 -11.87 24.23
CA PRO A 114 2.23 -12.89 23.28
C PRO A 114 3.41 -13.70 23.83
N GLN A 115 4.34 -13.07 24.53
CA GLN A 115 5.49 -13.75 25.14
C GLN A 115 5.10 -14.58 26.35
N GLN A 116 4.16 -14.10 27.17
CA GLN A 116 3.64 -14.85 28.30
C GLN A 116 2.96 -16.16 27.86
N TRP A 117 2.23 -16.14 26.74
CA TRP A 117 1.62 -17.35 26.17
C TRP A 117 2.65 -18.40 25.71
N LEU A 118 3.87 -17.94 25.38
CA LEU A 118 4.99 -18.82 25.06
C LEU A 118 5.79 -19.27 26.29
N GLY A 119 5.35 -18.90 27.49
CA GLY A 119 6.02 -19.26 28.74
C GLY A 119 7.28 -18.44 29.03
N VAL A 120 7.50 -17.29 28.35
CA VAL A 120 8.62 -16.41 28.65
C VAL A 120 8.45 -15.82 30.06
N PRO A 121 9.50 -15.80 30.88
CA PRO A 121 9.44 -15.24 32.23
C PRO A 121 8.96 -13.78 32.22
N ALA A 122 8.07 -13.45 33.18
CA ALA A 122 7.43 -12.11 33.21
C ALA A 122 8.45 -10.96 33.24
N LYS A 123 9.60 -11.13 33.89
CA LYS A 123 10.67 -10.12 33.92
C LYS A 123 11.24 -9.86 32.51
N THR A 124 11.51 -10.90 31.75
CA THR A 124 12.04 -10.81 30.38
C THR A 124 10.99 -10.21 29.45
N ALA A 125 9.74 -10.70 29.51
CA ALA A 125 8.63 -10.16 28.73
C ALA A 125 8.40 -8.66 29.02
N CYS A 126 8.52 -8.23 30.28
CA CYS A 126 8.38 -6.84 30.68
C CYS A 126 9.49 -5.95 30.10
N LEU A 127 10.74 -6.39 30.14
CA LEU A 127 11.86 -5.65 29.55
C LEU A 127 11.65 -5.46 28.04
N ARG A 128 11.38 -6.56 27.34
CA ARG A 128 11.14 -6.51 25.89
C ARG A 128 9.93 -5.64 25.52
N ALA A 129 8.85 -5.71 26.27
CA ALA A 129 7.67 -4.89 26.04
C ALA A 129 7.94 -3.40 26.24
N LYS A 130 8.75 -3.01 27.22
CA LYS A 130 9.17 -1.62 27.42
C LYS A 130 10.05 -1.12 26.28
N GLU A 131 10.99 -1.91 25.78
CA GLU A 131 11.79 -1.59 24.62
C GLU A 131 10.91 -1.33 23.38
N LEU A 132 9.95 -2.24 23.12
CA LEU A 132 9.03 -2.09 21.99
C LEU A 132 8.13 -0.87 22.13
N LEU A 133 7.61 -0.59 23.33
CA LEU A 133 6.82 0.64 23.57
C LEU A 133 7.67 1.90 23.33
N ALA A 134 8.93 1.90 23.73
CA ALA A 134 9.85 2.99 23.44
C ALA A 134 10.10 3.14 21.91
N GLN A 135 10.32 2.03 21.19
CA GLN A 135 10.52 2.02 19.73
C GLN A 135 9.30 2.58 18.97
N VAL A 136 8.09 2.35 19.46
CA VAL A 136 6.87 2.93 18.85
C VAL A 136 6.52 4.32 19.40
N GLY A 137 7.40 4.94 20.23
CA GLY A 137 7.23 6.29 20.76
C GLY A 137 6.20 6.41 21.88
N LEU A 138 6.03 5.36 22.69
CA LEU A 138 5.08 5.30 23.81
C LEU A 138 5.77 5.18 25.18
N THR A 139 6.97 5.75 25.35
CA THR A 139 7.61 5.87 26.65
C THR A 139 6.74 6.69 27.61
N GLY A 140 6.46 6.18 28.81
CA GLY A 140 5.59 6.83 29.80
C GLY A 140 4.10 6.51 29.65
N PHE A 141 3.73 5.64 28.71
CA PHE A 141 2.34 5.18 28.50
C PHE A 141 2.13 3.73 28.94
N GLU A 142 3.12 3.09 29.57
CA GLU A 142 3.16 1.67 29.92
C GLU A 142 1.93 1.23 30.74
N ASP A 143 1.53 2.06 31.70
CA ASP A 143 0.46 1.78 32.65
C ASP A 143 -0.93 2.27 32.20
N ARG A 144 -1.03 2.87 31.00
CA ARG A 144 -2.28 3.33 30.43
C ARG A 144 -3.11 2.18 29.88
N TYR A 145 -4.41 2.20 30.15
CA TYR A 145 -5.37 1.28 29.57
C TYR A 145 -5.82 1.75 28.18
N PRO A 146 -6.27 0.86 27.28
CA PRO A 146 -6.72 1.24 25.93
C PRO A 146 -7.74 2.39 25.89
N ALA A 147 -8.63 2.48 26.88
CA ALA A 147 -9.60 3.57 26.97
C ALA A 147 -8.98 4.96 27.25
N GLN A 148 -7.75 5.00 27.74
CA GLN A 148 -6.99 6.21 28.05
C GLN A 148 -6.04 6.64 26.93
N LEU A 149 -6.01 5.88 25.83
CA LEU A 149 -5.13 6.10 24.69
C LEU A 149 -5.90 6.69 23.50
N SER A 150 -5.27 7.57 22.74
CA SER A 150 -5.79 8.02 21.44
C SER A 150 -5.83 6.88 20.41
N GLY A 151 -6.50 7.07 19.28
CA GLY A 151 -6.54 6.10 18.18
C GLY A 151 -5.15 5.70 17.72
N GLY A 152 -4.30 6.67 17.41
CA GLY A 152 -2.91 6.43 17.00
C GLY A 152 -2.06 5.78 18.09
N GLN A 153 -2.26 6.13 19.37
CA GLN A 153 -1.55 5.47 20.49
C GLN A 153 -1.98 4.01 20.61
N ARG A 154 -3.27 3.70 20.50
CA ARG A 154 -3.75 2.30 20.47
C ARG A 154 -3.12 1.52 19.31
N GLN A 155 -3.01 2.14 18.15
CA GLN A 155 -2.37 1.53 16.98
C GLN A 155 -0.90 1.23 17.22
N ARG A 156 -0.15 2.15 17.83
CA ARG A 156 1.27 1.94 18.21
C ARG A 156 1.42 0.80 19.21
N VAL A 157 0.52 0.66 20.19
CA VAL A 157 0.51 -0.50 21.11
C VAL A 157 0.26 -1.80 20.35
N ALA A 158 -0.65 -1.82 19.36
CA ALA A 158 -0.91 -3.02 18.54
C ALA A 158 0.31 -3.41 17.69
N ILE A 159 1.02 -2.44 17.13
CA ILE A 159 2.28 -2.66 16.41
C ILE A 159 3.32 -3.27 17.35
N ALA A 160 3.54 -2.69 18.54
CA ALA A 160 4.47 -3.21 19.53
C ALA A 160 4.09 -4.64 19.95
N ARG A 161 2.80 -4.92 20.18
CA ARG A 161 2.30 -6.27 20.48
C ARG A 161 2.58 -7.27 19.37
N ALA A 162 2.37 -6.88 18.12
CA ALA A 162 2.62 -7.74 16.95
C ALA A 162 4.11 -8.09 16.79
N LEU A 163 5.00 -7.23 17.25
CA LEU A 163 6.46 -7.42 17.21
C LEU A 163 7.03 -8.11 18.47
N ALA A 164 6.20 -8.40 19.48
CA ALA A 164 6.65 -8.90 20.78
C ALA A 164 7.48 -10.21 20.69
N ASN A 165 7.12 -11.11 19.76
CA ASN A 165 7.78 -12.40 19.56
C ASN A 165 8.85 -12.37 18.44
N GLU A 166 9.48 -11.22 18.20
CA GLU A 166 10.49 -11.06 17.14
C GLU A 166 9.94 -11.44 15.75
N ALA A 167 8.74 -10.95 15.46
CA ALA A 167 8.07 -11.23 14.20
C ALA A 167 8.95 -10.86 12.99
N LYS A 168 9.10 -11.79 12.06
CA LYS A 168 9.78 -11.59 10.76
C LYS A 168 8.84 -11.06 9.68
N ILE A 169 7.55 -11.29 9.85
CA ILE A 169 6.48 -10.83 8.95
C ILE A 169 5.44 -10.08 9.78
N LEU A 170 4.98 -8.95 9.27
CA LEU A 170 3.89 -8.16 9.83
C LEU A 170 2.76 -8.07 8.81
N LEU A 171 1.61 -8.64 9.13
CA LEU A 171 0.39 -8.58 8.34
C LEU A 171 -0.48 -7.44 8.87
N CYS A 172 -0.86 -6.49 8.01
CA CYS A 172 -1.63 -5.30 8.37
C CYS A 172 -2.92 -5.24 7.54
N ASP A 173 -4.07 -5.35 8.19
CA ASP A 173 -5.38 -5.32 7.53
C ASP A 173 -6.07 -3.98 7.80
N GLU A 174 -6.19 -3.12 6.77
CA GLU A 174 -6.85 -1.80 6.78
C GLU A 174 -6.62 -0.96 8.05
N PHE A 175 -5.45 -1.08 8.62
CA PHE A 175 -5.12 -0.67 9.99
C PHE A 175 -5.08 0.85 10.22
N THR A 176 -5.10 1.67 9.16
CA THR A 176 -5.14 3.14 9.24
C THR A 176 -6.51 3.74 8.94
N SER A 177 -7.49 2.93 8.54
CA SER A 177 -8.80 3.41 8.06
C SER A 177 -9.63 4.23 9.07
N ALA A 178 -9.36 4.04 10.37
CA ALA A 178 -10.05 4.75 11.47
C ALA A 178 -9.24 5.93 12.06
N LEU A 179 -8.12 6.30 11.43
CA LEU A 179 -7.23 7.37 11.89
C LEU A 179 -7.41 8.63 11.03
N ASP A 180 -7.09 9.78 11.62
CA ASP A 180 -6.97 11.01 10.85
C ASP A 180 -5.73 10.97 9.92
N PRO A 181 -5.71 11.78 8.85
CA PRO A 181 -4.64 11.73 7.84
C PRO A 181 -3.23 11.91 8.41
N GLN A 182 -3.05 12.85 9.36
CA GLN A 182 -1.73 13.12 9.94
C GLN A 182 -1.25 11.94 10.80
N THR A 183 -2.12 11.43 11.66
CA THR A 183 -1.82 10.23 12.46
C THR A 183 -1.50 9.02 11.58
N SER A 184 -2.21 8.87 10.45
CA SER A 184 -1.94 7.80 9.48
C SER A 184 -0.52 7.91 8.90
N LEU A 185 -0.09 9.10 8.48
CA LEU A 185 1.25 9.35 7.98
C LEU A 185 2.33 9.04 9.04
N ASP A 186 2.10 9.44 10.30
CA ASP A 186 3.03 9.15 11.41
C ASP A 186 3.16 7.64 11.67
N ILE A 187 2.08 6.87 11.53
CA ILE A 187 2.11 5.41 11.66
C ILE A 187 2.80 4.75 10.46
N LEU A 188 2.60 5.26 9.24
CA LEU A 188 3.29 4.76 8.05
C LEU A 188 4.81 5.02 8.15
N ALA A 189 5.22 6.20 8.60
CA ALA A 189 6.62 6.52 8.85
C ALA A 189 7.24 5.59 9.92
N LEU A 190 6.50 5.29 11.00
CA LEU A 190 6.90 4.31 12.00
C LEU A 190 7.13 2.93 11.38
N LEU A 191 6.20 2.43 10.54
CA LEU A 191 6.34 1.12 9.89
C LEU A 191 7.53 1.08 8.93
N LYS A 192 7.80 2.15 8.17
CA LYS A 192 9.01 2.26 7.34
C LYS A 192 10.28 2.13 8.19
N ASN A 193 10.34 2.82 9.32
CA ASN A 193 11.48 2.73 10.23
C ASN A 193 11.64 1.31 10.80
N LEU A 194 10.56 0.68 11.24
CA LEU A 194 10.58 -0.69 11.74
C LEU A 194 11.02 -1.69 10.65
N ASN A 195 10.54 -1.54 9.42
CA ASN A 195 10.99 -2.37 8.29
C ASN A 195 12.51 -2.20 8.06
N ARG A 196 13.00 -0.96 8.01
CA ARG A 196 14.43 -0.67 7.80
C ARG A 196 15.31 -1.16 8.96
N ASP A 197 14.91 -0.87 10.20
CA ASP A 197 15.75 -1.05 11.38
C ASP A 197 15.72 -2.49 11.91
N LEU A 198 14.57 -3.18 11.80
CA LEU A 198 14.38 -4.57 12.23
C LEU A 198 14.42 -5.58 11.09
N GLY A 199 14.35 -5.15 9.83
CA GLY A 199 14.29 -6.02 8.67
C GLY A 199 12.99 -6.83 8.58
N VAL A 200 11.90 -6.38 9.23
CA VAL A 200 10.61 -7.06 9.20
C VAL A 200 9.95 -6.90 7.83
N THR A 201 9.43 -7.98 7.26
CA THR A 201 8.64 -7.94 6.02
C THR A 201 7.24 -7.46 6.36
N ILE A 202 6.70 -6.48 5.62
CA ILE A 202 5.37 -5.95 5.90
C ILE A 202 4.45 -6.26 4.72
N ILE A 203 3.28 -6.81 5.00
CA ILE A 203 2.21 -7.02 4.01
C ILE A 203 1.00 -6.23 4.45
N LEU A 204 0.63 -5.24 3.63
CA LEU A 204 -0.50 -4.35 3.89
C LEU A 204 -1.69 -4.74 3.03
N ILE A 205 -2.87 -4.78 3.61
CA ILE A 205 -4.11 -4.71 2.85
C ILE A 205 -4.70 -3.32 3.02
N THR A 206 -4.97 -2.65 1.91
CA THR A 206 -5.61 -1.34 1.92
C THR A 206 -6.34 -1.07 0.61
N HIS A 207 -7.33 -0.20 0.66
CA HIS A 207 -7.95 0.41 -0.51
C HIS A 207 -7.52 1.88 -0.68
N ASP A 208 -6.72 2.42 0.25
CA ASP A 208 -6.21 3.78 0.19
C ASP A 208 -4.90 3.84 -0.57
N MET A 209 -4.95 4.39 -1.79
CA MET A 209 -3.79 4.55 -2.65
C MET A 209 -2.76 5.54 -2.09
N THR A 210 -3.16 6.44 -1.19
CA THR A 210 -2.23 7.34 -0.50
C THR A 210 -1.29 6.53 0.41
N VAL A 211 -1.84 5.55 1.13
CA VAL A 211 -1.06 4.60 1.95
C VAL A 211 -0.09 3.82 1.08
N VAL A 212 -0.58 3.26 -0.04
CA VAL A 212 0.25 2.47 -0.98
C VAL A 212 1.42 3.29 -1.49
N ARG A 213 1.15 4.49 -1.99
CA ARG A 213 2.17 5.42 -2.51
C ARG A 213 3.22 5.76 -1.46
N GLU A 214 2.78 5.98 -0.22
CA GLU A 214 3.66 6.42 0.86
C GLU A 214 4.65 5.35 1.32
N ILE A 215 4.26 4.07 1.35
CA ILE A 215 5.06 3.07 2.07
C ILE A 215 5.53 1.89 1.22
N SER A 216 4.83 1.53 0.11
CA SER A 216 5.01 0.25 -0.56
C SER A 216 6.30 0.16 -1.38
N ASP A 217 6.87 -1.04 -1.45
CA ASP A 217 7.92 -1.43 -2.39
C ASP A 217 7.32 -2.08 -3.63
N PHE A 218 6.35 -2.97 -3.39
CA PHE A 218 5.73 -3.81 -4.39
C PHE A 218 4.20 -3.83 -4.18
N VAL A 219 3.45 -3.87 -5.26
CA VAL A 219 1.98 -3.77 -5.23
C VAL A 219 1.37 -4.96 -5.96
N TYR A 220 0.36 -5.55 -5.36
CA TYR A 220 -0.50 -6.59 -5.92
C TYR A 220 -1.90 -6.05 -6.05
N VAL A 221 -2.44 -6.02 -7.25
CA VAL A 221 -3.82 -5.58 -7.54
C VAL A 221 -4.72 -6.79 -7.62
N MET A 222 -5.72 -6.84 -6.75
CA MET A 222 -6.62 -7.99 -6.64
C MET A 222 -8.02 -7.65 -7.12
N GLU A 223 -8.57 -8.50 -7.97
CA GLU A 223 -9.93 -8.42 -8.49
C GLU A 223 -10.52 -9.83 -8.60
N HIS A 224 -11.78 -10.00 -8.17
CA HIS A 224 -12.53 -11.28 -8.26
C HIS A 224 -11.74 -12.52 -7.79
N GLY A 225 -11.02 -12.40 -6.68
CA GLY A 225 -10.28 -13.51 -6.08
C GLY A 225 -8.92 -13.80 -6.70
N SER A 226 -8.46 -13.02 -7.69
CA SER A 226 -7.19 -13.24 -8.38
C SER A 226 -6.33 -11.97 -8.40
N PHE A 227 -5.01 -12.11 -8.52
CA PHE A 227 -4.14 -10.98 -8.83
C PHE A 227 -4.17 -10.71 -10.33
N VAL A 228 -4.63 -9.50 -10.69
CA VAL A 228 -4.78 -9.05 -12.09
C VAL A 228 -3.58 -8.23 -12.57
N GLU A 229 -2.83 -7.63 -11.65
CA GLU A 229 -1.59 -6.92 -11.94
C GLU A 229 -0.70 -6.94 -10.70
N GLN A 230 0.61 -7.01 -10.90
CA GLN A 230 1.59 -6.95 -9.82
C GLN A 230 2.91 -6.37 -10.34
N GLY A 231 3.61 -5.63 -9.50
CA GLY A 231 4.88 -5.01 -9.87
C GLY A 231 5.44 -4.08 -8.80
N GLU A 232 6.60 -3.52 -9.06
CA GLU A 232 7.15 -2.46 -8.23
C GLU A 232 6.20 -1.25 -8.22
N LEU A 233 6.17 -0.52 -7.11
CA LEU A 233 5.26 0.62 -6.93
C LEU A 233 5.34 1.62 -8.09
N GLU A 234 6.56 1.96 -8.53
CA GLU A 234 6.77 2.92 -9.61
C GLU A 234 6.16 2.43 -10.92
N GLN A 235 6.33 1.15 -11.26
CA GLN A 235 5.76 0.54 -12.46
C GLN A 235 4.22 0.58 -12.43
N ILE A 236 3.61 0.21 -11.30
CA ILE A 236 2.15 0.22 -11.15
C ILE A 236 1.58 1.64 -11.24
N LEU A 237 2.28 2.64 -10.68
CA LEU A 237 1.82 4.03 -10.69
C LEU A 237 1.95 4.69 -12.08
N LEU A 238 3.05 4.42 -12.80
CA LEU A 238 3.36 5.10 -14.06
C LEU A 238 2.83 4.38 -15.30
N HIS A 239 2.80 3.05 -15.26
CA HIS A 239 2.45 2.21 -16.40
C HIS A 239 1.39 1.16 -16.06
N PRO A 240 0.22 1.56 -15.48
CA PRO A 240 -0.83 0.62 -15.16
C PRO A 240 -1.38 -0.03 -16.43
N GLN A 241 -1.41 -1.35 -16.46
CA GLN A 241 -1.88 -2.12 -17.62
C GLN A 241 -3.37 -2.47 -17.47
N HIS A 242 -3.74 -2.98 -16.27
CA HIS A 242 -5.07 -3.49 -16.05
C HIS A 242 -6.11 -2.37 -15.79
N PRO A 243 -7.35 -2.45 -16.33
CA PRO A 243 -8.39 -1.44 -16.11
C PRO A 243 -8.70 -1.18 -14.63
N MET A 244 -8.66 -2.23 -13.80
CA MET A 244 -8.87 -2.10 -12.36
C MET A 244 -7.77 -1.25 -11.71
N THR A 245 -6.51 -1.43 -12.09
CA THR A 245 -5.39 -0.62 -11.60
C THR A 245 -5.58 0.84 -11.97
N LYS A 246 -5.94 1.12 -13.22
CA LYS A 246 -6.26 2.49 -13.69
C LYS A 246 -7.38 3.11 -12.86
N LYS A 247 -8.45 2.34 -12.60
CA LYS A 247 -9.58 2.79 -11.79
C LYS A 247 -9.18 3.11 -10.34
N LEU A 248 -8.35 2.27 -9.72
CA LEU A 248 -7.86 2.52 -8.35
C LEU A 248 -6.94 3.75 -8.30
N LEU A 249 -6.08 3.91 -9.29
CA LEU A 249 -5.18 5.06 -9.39
C LEU A 249 -5.93 6.36 -9.67
N ALA A 250 -7.04 6.32 -10.41
CA ALA A 250 -7.85 7.50 -10.69
C ALA A 250 -8.23 8.25 -9.38
N SER A 251 -8.49 7.51 -8.30
CA SER A 251 -8.82 8.09 -6.99
C SER A 251 -7.70 8.96 -6.38
N LEU A 252 -6.43 8.70 -6.71
CA LEU A 252 -5.31 9.57 -6.31
C LEU A 252 -5.37 10.92 -6.99
N PHE A 253 -5.87 10.94 -8.24
CA PHE A 253 -5.83 12.09 -9.12
C PHE A 253 -7.16 12.84 -9.18
N GLU A 254 -8.26 12.23 -8.74
CA GLU A 254 -9.58 12.85 -8.73
C GLU A 254 -9.65 14.14 -7.91
N LYS A 255 -8.78 14.30 -6.91
CA LYS A 255 -8.71 15.50 -6.07
C LYS A 255 -7.99 16.68 -6.73
N GLU A 256 -7.34 16.47 -7.90
CA GLU A 256 -6.51 17.49 -8.54
C GLU A 256 -7.33 18.52 -9.32
N LEU A 257 -8.49 18.15 -9.85
CA LEU A 257 -9.34 19.05 -10.60
C LEU A 257 -10.51 19.58 -9.78
N PRO A 258 -10.79 20.91 -9.82
CA PRO A 258 -12.00 21.48 -9.26
C PRO A 258 -13.27 20.86 -9.87
N ASN A 259 -14.33 20.71 -9.06
CA ASN A 259 -15.56 20.04 -9.49
C ASN A 259 -16.20 20.70 -10.72
N HIS A 260 -16.17 22.02 -10.81
CA HIS A 260 -16.75 22.75 -11.95
C HIS A 260 -16.06 22.41 -13.29
N ILE A 261 -14.75 22.11 -13.27
CA ILE A 261 -14.02 21.67 -14.46
C ILE A 261 -14.42 20.23 -14.81
N LYS A 262 -14.53 19.35 -13.81
CA LYS A 262 -14.93 17.94 -14.03
C LYS A 262 -16.32 17.83 -14.66
N ASP A 263 -17.26 18.63 -14.17
CA ASP A 263 -18.66 18.60 -14.62
C ASP A 263 -18.83 19.11 -16.07
N SER A 264 -17.86 19.90 -16.56
CA SER A 264 -17.84 20.49 -17.91
C SER A 264 -17.02 19.70 -18.93
N LEU A 265 -16.34 18.61 -18.49
CA LEU A 265 -15.49 17.79 -19.37
C LEU A 265 -16.34 16.95 -20.33
N SER A 266 -16.03 17.05 -21.63
CA SER A 266 -16.52 16.15 -22.67
C SER A 266 -15.51 15.02 -22.92
N GLU A 267 -15.99 13.79 -23.07
CA GLU A 267 -15.17 12.66 -23.51
C GLU A 267 -14.83 12.71 -24.99
N THR A 268 -15.64 13.43 -25.79
CA THR A 268 -15.43 13.61 -27.23
C THR A 268 -14.83 14.97 -27.55
N PRO A 269 -13.97 15.05 -28.57
CA PRO A 269 -13.39 16.31 -29.00
C PRO A 269 -14.44 17.40 -29.30
N VAL A 270 -14.26 18.56 -28.65
CA VAL A 270 -15.09 19.76 -28.88
C VAL A 270 -14.20 20.95 -29.22
N VAL A 271 -14.80 21.99 -29.84
CA VAL A 271 -14.08 23.24 -30.07
C VAL A 271 -13.82 23.93 -28.73
N GLY A 272 -12.57 23.95 -28.32
CA GLY A 272 -12.16 24.49 -27.02
C GLY A 272 -10.77 24.01 -26.62
N ASP A 273 -10.58 23.65 -25.39
CA ASP A 273 -9.30 23.21 -24.85
C ASP A 273 -9.28 21.70 -24.60
N VAL A 274 -8.11 21.07 -24.78
CA VAL A 274 -7.85 19.72 -24.34
C VAL A 274 -7.17 19.74 -22.95
N LEU A 275 -7.65 18.92 -22.04
CA LEU A 275 -7.02 18.72 -20.74
C LEU A 275 -6.14 17.48 -20.78
N ILE A 276 -4.87 17.65 -20.42
CA ILE A 276 -3.87 16.60 -20.42
C ILE A 276 -3.27 16.49 -19.03
N ARG A 277 -3.31 15.29 -18.46
CA ARG A 277 -2.55 14.95 -17.24
C ARG A 277 -1.18 14.47 -17.65
N LEU A 278 -0.16 15.02 -17.02
CA LEU A 278 1.22 14.60 -17.14
C LEU A 278 1.69 13.94 -15.84
N LEU A 279 2.37 12.80 -15.98
CA LEU A 279 3.00 12.08 -14.89
C LEU A 279 4.51 12.12 -15.11
N PHE A 280 5.22 12.72 -14.19
CA PHE A 280 6.68 12.87 -14.20
C PHE A 280 7.30 11.90 -13.21
N SER A 281 8.42 11.27 -13.57
CA SER A 281 9.19 10.41 -12.67
C SER A 281 10.69 10.53 -12.92
N GLY A 282 11.47 10.40 -11.85
CA GLY A 282 12.93 10.37 -11.93
C GLY A 282 13.50 11.56 -12.69
N LYS A 283 14.23 11.33 -13.79
CA LYS A 283 14.91 12.40 -14.55
C LYS A 283 13.95 13.39 -15.18
N SER A 284 12.80 12.94 -15.68
CA SER A 284 11.84 13.83 -16.36
C SER A 284 11.25 14.90 -15.45
N SER A 285 11.24 14.67 -14.12
CA SER A 285 10.77 15.66 -13.15
C SER A 285 11.75 16.83 -12.93
N GLN A 286 13.00 16.69 -13.38
CA GLN A 286 14.04 17.72 -13.27
C GLN A 286 14.31 18.45 -14.58
N GLU A 287 13.75 17.99 -15.70
CA GLU A 287 13.90 18.60 -17.02
C GLU A 287 12.81 19.66 -17.26
N PRO A 288 13.12 20.73 -18.01
CA PRO A 288 12.15 21.80 -18.32
C PRO A 288 11.21 21.40 -19.47
N VAL A 289 10.61 20.20 -19.41
CA VAL A 289 9.85 19.57 -20.51
C VAL A 289 8.75 20.48 -21.04
N ILE A 290 8.01 21.18 -20.18
CA ILE A 290 6.93 22.10 -20.59
C ILE A 290 7.51 23.34 -21.27
N ALA A 291 8.57 23.92 -20.72
CA ALA A 291 9.19 25.10 -21.32
C ALA A 291 9.80 24.79 -22.69
N ASP A 292 10.36 23.58 -22.85
CA ASP A 292 10.93 23.14 -24.11
C ASP A 292 9.81 22.86 -25.15
N LEU A 293 8.66 22.32 -24.73
CA LEU A 293 7.47 22.15 -25.58
C LEU A 293 6.99 23.51 -26.12
N ILE A 294 6.82 24.50 -25.22
CA ILE A 294 6.36 25.85 -25.61
C ILE A 294 7.33 26.48 -26.60
N LYS A 295 8.63 26.42 -26.32
CA LYS A 295 9.67 27.00 -27.23
C LYS A 295 9.74 26.30 -28.57
N ALA A 296 9.63 24.95 -28.59
CA ALA A 296 9.77 24.19 -29.83
C ALA A 296 8.55 24.27 -30.75
N HIS A 297 7.34 24.40 -30.17
CA HIS A 297 6.10 24.29 -30.94
C HIS A 297 5.21 25.53 -30.87
N GLY A 298 5.51 26.53 -30.02
CA GLY A 298 4.72 27.75 -29.87
C GLY A 298 3.29 27.50 -29.38
N ILE A 299 3.08 26.43 -28.56
CA ILE A 299 1.76 26.07 -28.05
C ILE A 299 1.54 26.75 -26.69
N ASP A 300 0.48 27.54 -26.58
CA ASP A 300 0.09 28.12 -25.29
C ASP A 300 -0.50 27.07 -24.37
N LEU A 301 0.01 27.03 -23.16
CA LEU A 301 -0.39 26.05 -22.14
C LEU A 301 -0.77 26.77 -20.84
N SER A 302 -1.85 26.34 -20.22
CA SER A 302 -2.23 26.74 -18.86
C SER A 302 -2.06 25.57 -17.90
N ILE A 303 -1.46 25.83 -16.74
CA ILE A 303 -1.37 24.83 -15.66
C ILE A 303 -2.60 25.00 -14.77
N LEU A 304 -3.46 24.00 -14.74
CA LEU A 304 -4.70 24.02 -13.94
C LEU A 304 -4.51 23.46 -12.56
N ALA A 305 -3.66 22.44 -12.44
CA ALA A 305 -3.33 21.80 -11.18
C ALA A 305 -1.95 21.16 -11.26
N GLY A 306 -1.31 20.98 -10.12
CA GLY A 306 -0.03 20.29 -10.05
C GLY A 306 0.31 19.90 -8.65
N ASN A 307 0.91 18.72 -8.52
CA ASN A 307 1.47 18.21 -7.28
C ASN A 307 2.83 17.58 -7.57
N MET A 308 3.84 17.94 -6.78
CA MET A 308 5.16 17.34 -6.84
C MET A 308 5.41 16.66 -5.50
N ASP A 309 5.70 15.38 -5.56
CA ASP A 309 5.89 14.55 -4.39
C ASP A 309 7.19 13.74 -4.50
N HIS A 310 7.71 13.28 -3.38
CA HIS A 310 8.87 12.41 -3.36
C HIS A 310 8.43 10.96 -3.24
N LEU A 311 8.68 10.17 -4.28
CA LEU A 311 8.53 8.72 -4.24
C LEU A 311 9.92 8.13 -3.91
N ARG A 312 10.21 7.88 -2.63
CA ARG A 312 11.50 7.35 -2.15
C ARG A 312 12.71 8.23 -2.54
N GLN A 313 13.45 7.80 -3.59
CA GLN A 313 14.64 8.51 -4.11
C GLN A 313 14.36 9.25 -5.41
N SER A 314 13.16 9.08 -5.99
CA SER A 314 12.75 9.76 -7.20
C SER A 314 11.68 10.82 -6.90
N VAL A 315 11.74 11.92 -7.61
CA VAL A 315 10.69 12.93 -7.61
C VAL A 315 9.60 12.42 -8.54
N PHE A 316 8.38 12.36 -8.02
CA PHE A 316 7.17 12.05 -8.77
C PHE A 316 6.29 13.29 -8.80
N GLY A 317 5.75 13.63 -9.96
CA GLY A 317 4.87 14.78 -10.08
C GLY A 317 3.73 14.54 -11.04
N THR A 318 2.60 15.17 -10.73
CA THR A 318 1.48 15.26 -11.65
C THR A 318 1.24 16.72 -11.98
N LEU A 319 0.97 16.99 -13.25
CA LEU A 319 0.48 18.29 -13.72
C LEU A 319 -0.74 18.06 -14.58
N VAL A 320 -1.75 18.92 -14.43
CA VAL A 320 -2.87 18.99 -15.34
C VAL A 320 -2.74 20.28 -16.14
N LEU A 321 -2.62 20.12 -17.46
CA LEU A 321 -2.48 21.20 -18.40
C LEU A 321 -3.76 21.36 -19.23
N SER A 322 -4.07 22.61 -19.60
CA SER A 322 -5.04 22.95 -20.63
C SER A 322 -4.29 23.53 -21.82
N ALA A 323 -4.67 23.12 -23.02
CA ALA A 323 -4.14 23.63 -24.26
C ALA A 323 -5.28 23.78 -25.31
N PRO A 324 -5.24 24.78 -26.22
CA PRO A 324 -6.19 24.84 -27.31
C PRO A 324 -6.21 23.54 -28.11
N TYR A 325 -7.40 22.96 -28.29
CA TYR A 325 -7.53 21.72 -29.04
C TYR A 325 -7.37 21.91 -30.53
N ASP A 326 -6.29 21.36 -31.05
CA ASP A 326 -6.02 21.13 -32.46
C ASP A 326 -5.30 19.80 -32.63
N LEU A 327 -5.74 18.99 -33.60
CA LEU A 327 -5.24 17.62 -33.75
C LEU A 327 -3.72 17.60 -33.99
N GLY A 328 -3.19 18.53 -34.81
CA GLY A 328 -1.77 18.62 -35.10
C GLY A 328 -0.95 19.08 -33.90
N SER A 329 -1.49 19.95 -33.05
CA SER A 329 -0.86 20.41 -31.81
C SER A 329 -0.89 19.30 -30.75
N LEU A 330 -1.98 18.54 -30.66
CA LEU A 330 -2.09 17.42 -29.75
C LEU A 330 -1.06 16.33 -30.05
N GLU A 331 -0.92 15.93 -31.31
CA GLU A 331 0.09 14.95 -31.74
C GLU A 331 1.53 15.38 -31.38
N LYS A 332 1.84 16.68 -31.63
CA LYS A 332 3.15 17.24 -31.25
C LYS A 332 3.38 17.20 -29.74
N MET A 333 2.38 17.57 -28.95
CA MET A 333 2.45 17.53 -27.50
C MET A 333 2.69 16.09 -27.00
N MET A 334 1.89 15.13 -27.45
CA MET A 334 2.01 13.72 -27.03
C MET A 334 3.37 13.13 -27.43
N THR A 335 3.84 13.43 -28.65
CA THR A 335 5.17 12.99 -29.11
C THR A 335 6.29 13.59 -28.28
N HIS A 336 6.20 14.88 -27.95
CA HIS A 336 7.19 15.58 -27.13
C HIS A 336 7.25 14.99 -25.71
N PHE A 337 6.12 14.78 -25.04
CA PHE A 337 6.05 14.17 -23.71
C PHE A 337 6.64 12.77 -23.72
N HIS A 338 6.25 11.95 -24.68
CA HIS A 338 6.79 10.58 -24.80
C HIS A 338 8.33 10.56 -24.99
N LYS A 339 8.87 11.47 -25.81
CA LYS A 339 10.32 11.60 -26.04
C LYS A 339 11.09 11.91 -24.74
N HIS A 340 10.48 12.68 -23.83
CA HIS A 340 11.07 13.04 -22.54
C HIS A 340 10.71 12.07 -21.41
N GLY A 341 10.10 10.90 -21.71
CA GLY A 341 9.73 9.90 -20.71
C GLY A 341 8.62 10.37 -19.76
N VAL A 342 7.79 11.33 -20.19
CA VAL A 342 6.63 11.80 -19.45
C VAL A 342 5.40 11.04 -19.93
N VAL A 343 4.66 10.42 -19.00
CA VAL A 343 3.39 9.77 -19.33
C VAL A 343 2.30 10.84 -19.42
N ALA A 344 1.64 10.91 -20.58
CA ALA A 344 0.59 11.89 -20.85
C ALA A 344 -0.75 11.16 -21.08
N GLU A 345 -1.79 11.61 -20.40
CA GLU A 345 -3.15 11.08 -20.48
C GLU A 345 -4.14 12.21 -20.79
N ILE A 346 -4.99 12.03 -21.79
CA ILE A 346 -6.06 12.99 -22.11
C ILE A 346 -7.19 12.76 -21.12
N LEU A 347 -7.53 13.79 -20.32
CA LEU A 347 -8.62 13.73 -19.34
C LEU A 347 -9.98 14.04 -19.99
N GLY A 348 -9.99 14.83 -21.05
CA GLY A 348 -11.20 15.27 -21.74
C GLY A 348 -11.00 16.60 -22.44
N TYR A 349 -12.11 17.17 -22.89
CA TYR A 349 -12.14 18.41 -23.65
C TYR A 349 -13.10 19.42 -23.00
N LEU A 350 -12.68 20.69 -22.90
CA LEU A 350 -13.50 21.79 -22.37
C LEU A 350 -14.07 22.63 -23.52
N PRO A 351 -15.39 22.87 -23.56
CA PRO A 351 -16.00 23.76 -24.57
C PRO A 351 -15.48 25.21 -24.44
N LYS A 352 -15.36 25.90 -25.56
CA LYS A 352 -14.97 27.32 -25.59
C LYS A 352 -16.07 28.17 -24.94
N GLY A 353 -15.78 28.77 -23.78
CA GLY A 353 -16.72 29.61 -23.01
C GLY A 353 -16.72 29.36 -21.51
N GLU A 354 -16.18 28.26 -21.09
CA GLU A 354 -15.96 27.93 -19.65
C GLU A 354 -14.45 27.93 -19.38
N SER A 355 -13.81 29.11 -19.56
CA SER A 355 -12.41 29.27 -19.17
C SER A 355 -12.28 29.14 -17.64
N ALA A 356 -11.32 28.32 -17.22
CA ALA A 356 -10.95 28.04 -15.85
C ALA A 356 -10.54 29.29 -15.06
#